data_442151b5e3ba8a869c84db9b8c76e8b9
#
_entry.id   442151b5e3ba8a869c84db9b8c76e8b9
#
_cell.length_a   1.000
_cell.length_b   1.000
_cell.length_c   1.000
_cell.angle_alpha   90.00
_cell.angle_beta   90.00
_cell.angle_gamma   90.00
#
_symmetry.space_group_name_H-M   'P 1'
#
loop_
_entity.id
_entity.type
_entity.pdbx_description
1 polymer ?
#
loop_
_entity_poly.entity_id
_entity_poly.type
_entity_poly.pdbx_seq_one_letter_code
_entity_poly.pdbx_strand_id
1 'polypeptide(L)'
;MSIEKVRAYLRQFKIENRIIEFASSSATVELAAQAAGCEPARIAKTLSFKLHDGSCILIVAAGDAKVDNAKFKHFFGCKAKMLSAEEVEPLIGHAVGG
;
A
#
# COMPACT_ATOMS: atom_id res chain seq x y z
N MET A 1 -3.23 4.46 7.59
CA MET A 1 -2.02 5.26 7.31
C MET A 1 -1.93 6.40 8.28
N SER A 2 -0.75 6.71 8.73
CA SER A 2 -0.53 7.92 9.52
C SER A 2 -0.23 9.09 8.58
N ILE A 3 -1.21 9.95 8.39
CA ILE A 3 -1.06 11.10 7.49
C ILE A 3 0.01 12.07 8.00
N GLU A 4 0.17 12.18 9.31
CA GLU A 4 1.20 13.03 9.92
C GLU A 4 2.60 12.56 9.56
N LYS A 5 2.85 11.25 9.58
CA LYS A 5 4.14 10.66 9.19
C LYS A 5 4.44 10.92 7.72
N VAL A 6 3.44 10.76 6.85
CA VAL A 6 3.58 11.00 5.41
C VAL A 6 3.86 12.48 5.17
N ARG A 7 3.10 13.36 5.81
CA ARG A 7 3.26 14.80 5.67
C ARG A 7 4.67 15.25 6.10
N ALA A 8 5.13 14.75 7.23
CA ALA A 8 6.47 15.07 7.74
C ALA A 8 7.56 14.58 6.79
N TYR A 9 7.41 13.38 6.24
CA TYR A 9 8.35 12.81 5.28
C TYR A 9 8.41 13.63 3.98
N LEU A 10 7.25 13.97 3.41
CA LEU A 10 7.18 14.74 2.16
C LEU A 10 7.62 16.18 2.31
N ARG A 11 7.53 16.73 3.53
CA ARG A 11 8.01 18.09 3.83
C ARG A 11 9.50 18.26 3.55
N GLN A 12 10.30 17.21 3.75
CA GLN A 12 11.73 17.22 3.45
C GLN A 12 12.01 17.54 1.99
N PHE A 13 11.10 17.17 1.11
CA PHE A 13 11.21 17.38 -0.33
C PHE A 13 10.41 18.59 -0.81
N LYS A 14 9.80 19.32 0.11
CA LYS A 14 8.94 20.49 -0.19
C LYS A 14 7.76 20.17 -1.11
N ILE A 15 7.20 18.97 -0.98
CA ILE A 15 6.06 18.51 -1.79
C ILE A 15 4.85 18.12 -0.95
N GLU A 16 4.80 18.50 0.32
CA GLU A 16 3.66 18.22 1.19
C GLU A 16 2.35 18.82 0.68
N ASN A 17 2.43 19.88 -0.12
CA ASN A 17 1.27 20.51 -0.74
C ASN A 17 0.59 19.63 -1.80
N ARG A 18 1.21 18.52 -2.20
CA ARG A 18 0.61 17.54 -3.12
C ARG A 18 -0.29 16.55 -2.41
N ILE A 19 -0.30 16.56 -1.08
CA ILE A 19 -1.18 15.69 -0.29
C ILE A 19 -2.60 16.20 -0.40
N ILE A 20 -3.51 15.30 -0.76
CA ILE A 20 -4.93 15.57 -0.81
C ILE A 20 -5.61 14.63 0.17
N GLU A 21 -6.32 15.20 1.14
CA GLU A 21 -7.11 14.43 2.11
C GLU A 21 -8.58 14.47 1.70
N PHE A 22 -9.24 13.32 1.77
CA PHE A 22 -10.65 13.20 1.41
C PHE A 22 -11.50 13.08 2.67
N ALA A 23 -12.68 13.68 2.66
CA ALA A 23 -13.64 13.55 3.74
C ALA A 23 -14.26 12.15 3.80
N SER A 24 -14.35 11.46 2.65
CA SER A 24 -14.86 10.09 2.56
C SER A 24 -13.73 9.08 2.67
N SER A 25 -14.08 7.82 2.98
CA SER A 25 -13.10 6.74 3.06
C SER A 25 -12.44 6.48 1.71
N SER A 26 -11.13 6.25 1.72
CA SER A 26 -10.35 5.83 0.57
C SER A 26 -9.57 4.54 0.87
N ALA A 27 -10.08 3.73 1.78
CA ALA A 27 -9.38 2.54 2.27
C ALA A 27 -9.30 1.39 1.25
N THR A 28 -10.15 1.39 0.22
CA THR A 28 -10.07 0.43 -0.88
C THR A 28 -9.74 1.14 -2.18
N VAL A 29 -9.28 0.38 -3.19
CA VAL A 29 -8.99 0.95 -4.51
C VAL A 29 -10.21 1.62 -5.10
N GLU A 30 -11.39 0.98 -5.01
CA GLU A 30 -12.64 1.50 -5.54
C GLU A 30 -13.04 2.80 -4.86
N LEU A 31 -12.95 2.85 -3.54
CA LEU A 31 -13.27 4.07 -2.77
C LEU A 31 -12.27 5.19 -3.06
N ALA A 32 -10.99 4.85 -3.17
CA ALA A 32 -9.96 5.82 -3.51
C ALA A 32 -10.16 6.40 -4.91
N ALA A 33 -10.51 5.56 -5.88
CA ALA A 33 -10.78 5.97 -7.23
C ALA A 33 -11.99 6.91 -7.30
N GLN A 34 -13.06 6.61 -6.58
CA GLN A 34 -14.22 7.47 -6.48
C GLN A 34 -13.88 8.83 -5.86
N ALA A 35 -13.14 8.82 -4.76
CA ALA A 35 -12.76 10.05 -4.07
C ALA A 35 -11.85 10.93 -4.93
N ALA A 36 -10.93 10.33 -5.68
CA ALA A 36 -9.99 11.04 -6.55
C ALA A 36 -10.58 11.38 -7.92
N GLY A 37 -11.73 10.81 -8.29
CA GLY A 37 -12.34 11.04 -9.59
C GLY A 37 -11.57 10.43 -10.74
N CYS A 38 -11.00 9.24 -10.57
CA CYS A 38 -10.22 8.54 -11.58
C CYS A 38 -10.59 7.07 -11.67
N GLU A 39 -10.05 6.37 -12.67
CA GLU A 39 -10.23 4.92 -12.82
C GLU A 39 -9.38 4.17 -11.80
N PRO A 40 -9.85 2.98 -11.31
CA PRO A 40 -9.08 2.16 -10.37
C PRO A 40 -7.66 1.82 -10.85
N ALA A 41 -7.46 1.64 -12.16
CA ALA A 41 -6.15 1.36 -12.73
C ALA A 41 -5.12 2.47 -12.47
N ARG A 42 -5.57 3.68 -12.21
CA ARG A 42 -4.71 4.84 -11.94
C ARG A 42 -4.38 5.02 -10.46
N ILE A 43 -4.97 4.18 -9.60
CA ILE A 43 -4.63 4.16 -8.18
C ILE A 43 -3.45 3.22 -7.99
N ALA A 44 -2.42 3.67 -7.29
CA ALA A 44 -1.35 2.81 -6.85
C ALA A 44 -1.75 2.17 -5.52
N LYS A 45 -1.64 0.85 -5.44
CA LYS A 45 -1.85 0.12 -4.19
C LYS A 45 -0.55 -0.51 -3.73
N THR A 46 -0.35 -0.56 -2.42
CA THR A 46 0.82 -1.19 -1.82
C THR A 46 0.36 -2.44 -1.08
N LEU A 47 0.93 -3.58 -1.45
CA LEU A 47 0.67 -4.87 -0.82
C LEU A 47 1.89 -5.28 -0.01
N SER A 48 1.66 -5.75 1.21
CA SER A 48 2.74 -6.18 2.11
C SER A 48 2.76 -7.69 2.24
N PHE A 49 3.94 -8.27 2.13
CA PHE A 49 4.15 -9.71 2.18
C PHE A 49 5.25 -10.07 3.18
N LYS A 50 5.11 -11.26 3.76
CA LYS A 50 6.10 -11.83 4.65
C LYS A 50 6.87 -12.92 3.92
N LEU A 51 8.19 -12.85 3.95
CA LEU A 51 9.04 -13.86 3.33
C LEU A 51 9.36 -14.97 4.34
N HIS A 52 9.93 -16.08 3.85
CA HIS A 52 10.22 -17.25 4.66
C HIS A 52 11.25 -16.98 5.75
N ASP A 53 12.10 -15.97 5.60
CA ASP A 53 13.10 -15.58 6.60
C ASP A 53 12.56 -14.60 7.66
N GLY A 54 11.27 -14.28 7.59
CA GLY A 54 10.62 -13.33 8.49
C GLY A 54 10.71 -11.87 8.05
N SER A 55 11.43 -11.57 6.98
CA SER A 55 11.47 -10.21 6.44
C SER A 55 10.15 -9.85 5.74
N CYS A 56 9.91 -8.56 5.61
CA CYS A 56 8.71 -8.03 4.95
C CYS A 56 9.10 -7.30 3.68
N ILE A 57 8.27 -7.41 2.65
CA ILE A 57 8.43 -6.65 1.41
C ILE A 57 7.13 -5.93 1.07
N LEU A 58 7.28 -4.84 0.34
CA LEU A 58 6.16 -4.07 -0.19
C LEU A 58 6.19 -4.14 -1.71
N ILE A 59 5.03 -4.42 -2.31
CA ILE A 59 4.87 -4.38 -3.75
C ILE A 59 3.86 -3.30 -4.09
N VAL A 60 4.29 -2.33 -4.88
CA VAL A 60 3.40 -1.27 -5.38
C VAL A 60 2.91 -1.69 -6.76
N ALA A 61 1.61 -1.70 -6.94
CA ALA A 61 0.97 -2.14 -8.16
C ALA A 61 -0.18 -1.22 -8.55
N ALA A 62 -0.57 -1.27 -9.82
CA ALA A 62 -1.80 -0.60 -10.27
C ALA A 62 -3.02 -1.18 -9.56
N GLY A 63 -4.03 -0.34 -9.31
CA GLY A 63 -5.18 -0.74 -8.51
C GLY A 63 -5.95 -1.94 -9.04
N ASP A 64 -5.97 -2.15 -10.35
CA ASP A 64 -6.64 -3.28 -11.00
C ASP A 64 -5.73 -4.48 -11.24
N ALA A 65 -4.45 -4.40 -10.89
CA ALA A 65 -3.50 -5.50 -11.06
C ALA A 65 -3.56 -6.47 -9.89
N LYS A 66 -3.18 -7.72 -10.16
CA LYS A 66 -3.09 -8.78 -9.15
C LYS A 66 -1.67 -9.35 -9.14
N VAL A 67 -1.24 -9.79 -7.97
CA VAL A 67 0.04 -10.50 -7.84
C VAL A 67 -0.10 -11.89 -8.44
N ASP A 68 0.82 -12.23 -9.36
CA ASP A 68 0.91 -13.58 -9.92
C ASP A 68 1.67 -14.46 -8.90
N ASN A 69 0.97 -15.41 -8.31
CA ASN A 69 1.53 -16.25 -7.25
C ASN A 69 2.69 -17.11 -7.75
N ALA A 70 2.63 -17.59 -8.98
CA ALA A 70 3.71 -18.41 -9.56
C ALA A 70 4.98 -17.58 -9.77
N LYS A 71 4.83 -16.37 -10.30
CA LYS A 71 5.97 -15.45 -10.47
C LYS A 71 6.55 -15.01 -9.13
N PHE A 72 5.70 -14.74 -8.15
CA PHE A 72 6.14 -14.39 -6.80
C PHE A 72 6.99 -15.51 -6.20
N LYS A 73 6.50 -16.76 -6.26
CA LYS A 73 7.21 -17.92 -5.74
C LYS A 73 8.54 -18.12 -6.45
N HIS A 74 8.56 -17.97 -7.77
CA HIS A 74 9.79 -18.10 -8.56
C HIS A 74 10.83 -17.05 -8.18
N PHE A 75 10.40 -15.79 -8.00
CA PHE A 75 11.32 -14.69 -7.69
C PHE A 75 11.81 -14.72 -6.25
N PHE A 76 10.91 -14.94 -5.28
CA PHE A 76 11.23 -14.85 -3.85
C PHE A 76 11.52 -16.19 -3.18
N GLY A 77 11.30 -17.30 -3.87
CA GLY A 77 11.55 -18.65 -3.36
C GLY A 77 10.54 -19.14 -2.34
N CYS A 78 9.43 -18.44 -2.14
CA CYS A 78 8.37 -18.84 -1.22
C CYS A 78 7.01 -18.34 -1.73
N LYS A 79 5.93 -18.94 -1.21
CA LYS A 79 4.57 -18.52 -1.56
C LYS A 79 4.28 -17.09 -1.12
N ALA A 80 3.48 -16.39 -1.90
CA ALA A 80 2.99 -15.08 -1.54
C ALA A 80 2.09 -15.20 -0.30
N LYS A 81 2.51 -14.58 0.80
CA LYS A 81 1.77 -14.55 2.05
C LYS A 81 1.67 -13.12 2.53
N MET A 82 0.48 -12.55 2.41
CA MET A 82 0.23 -11.19 2.87
C MET A 82 0.27 -11.14 4.39
N LEU A 83 0.72 -10.01 4.92
CA LEU A 83 0.64 -9.75 6.35
C LEU A 83 -0.82 -9.74 6.79
N SER A 84 -1.10 -10.28 7.98
CA SER A 84 -2.41 -10.14 8.60
C SER A 84 -2.64 -8.69 9.02
N ALA A 85 -3.90 -8.31 9.22
CA ALA A 85 -4.24 -6.96 9.68
C ALA A 85 -3.51 -6.60 10.99
N GLU A 86 -3.29 -7.59 11.86
CA GLU A 86 -2.60 -7.39 13.14
C GLU A 86 -1.10 -7.17 12.97
N GLU A 87 -0.50 -7.70 11.90
CA GLU A 87 0.92 -7.61 11.64
C GLU A 87 1.31 -6.31 10.91
N VAL A 88 0.38 -5.70 10.19
CA VAL A 88 0.70 -4.59 9.27
C VAL A 88 1.24 -3.39 10.02
N GLU A 89 0.56 -2.89 11.03
CA GLU A 89 0.98 -1.67 11.71
C GLU A 89 2.32 -1.81 12.42
N PRO A 90 2.58 -2.86 13.23
CA PRO A 90 3.87 -3.00 13.90
C PRO A 90 5.04 -3.25 12.95
N LEU A 91 4.82 -3.93 11.82
CA LEU A 91 5.91 -4.27 10.89
C LEU A 91 6.12 -3.20 9.81
N ILE A 92 5.07 -2.53 9.37
CA ILE A 92 5.13 -1.55 8.28
C ILE A 92 5.14 -0.11 8.81
N GLY A 93 4.54 0.14 9.95
CA GLY A 93 4.47 1.48 10.55
C GLY A 93 3.24 2.29 10.16
N HIS A 94 2.32 1.69 9.41
CA HIS A 94 1.06 2.32 8.99
C HIS A 94 -0.07 1.31 9.15
N ALA A 95 -1.25 1.80 9.49
CA ALA A 95 -2.43 0.96 9.62
C ALA A 95 -2.92 0.44 8.27
N VAL A 96 -3.69 -0.65 8.29
CA VAL A 96 -4.34 -1.21 7.10
C VAL A 96 -5.26 -0.17 6.47
N GLY A 97 -5.26 -0.10 5.15
CA GLY A 97 -6.11 0.81 4.39
C GLY A 97 -5.58 2.23 4.28
N GLY A 98 -4.39 2.42 4.81
CA GLY A 98 -3.74 3.72 4.77
C GLY A 98 -2.84 3.96 3.56
#